data_8573845ba166cf3be1142bd620ac3c51
#
_entry.id   8573845ba166cf3be1142bd620ac3c51
#
_cell.length_a   1.000
_cell.length_b   1.000
_cell.length_c   1.000
_cell.angle_alpha   90.00
_cell.angle_beta   90.00
_cell.angle_gamma   90.00
#
_symmetry.space_group_name_H-M   'P 1'
#
loop_
_entity.id
_entity.type
_entity.pdbx_description
1 polymer ?
#
loop_
_entity_poly.entity_id
_entity_poly.type
_entity_poly.pdbx_seq_one_letter_code
_entity_poly.pdbx_strand_id
1 'polypeptide(L)'
;LALRFGWRDVLGLDSAFDYDPVWQHCVEIGVSPTFHSGTRRFGLRTSPSNFVYNHIGHFAAAGEAVCKALFLGGVTKRFPSLKFGFLEGGAGWACQLLVDLVEHWEKRGREGLEATRPTNLDVDELLDLVRKHGDDDLISAVEAGADRMAASDGRTGGIDDLDDFHRCAIDTKADLDELFLDRFWFGCEADDRMNGVAFSRDHNPYGRPLRAMLGSDIGHFDVEHMNEVLPEAHELVEAGLMTDADFRDFVFTNPARFWAEANPNFFAGTAVESAVAELLD
;
A
#
# COMPACT_ATOMS: atom_id res chain seq x y z
N LEU A 1 -1.95 10.36 22.70
CA LEU A 1 -1.68 11.71 22.18
C LEU A 1 -2.24 11.86 20.77
N ALA A 2 -1.88 10.96 19.83
CA ALA A 2 -2.35 10.99 18.46
C ALA A 2 -3.88 10.99 18.33
N LEU A 3 -4.57 10.15 19.10
CA LEU A 3 -6.03 10.10 19.13
C LEU A 3 -6.67 11.40 19.61
N ARG A 4 -6.04 12.07 20.58
CA ARG A 4 -6.58 13.30 21.17
C ARG A 4 -6.50 14.51 20.23
N PHE A 5 -5.47 14.54 19.38
CA PHE A 5 -5.22 15.66 18.48
C PHE A 5 -5.52 15.34 17.01
N GLY A 6 -6.10 14.16 16.72
CA GLY A 6 -6.42 13.74 15.36
C GLY A 6 -5.21 13.39 14.49
N TRP A 7 -3.99 13.38 15.06
CA TRP A 7 -2.79 12.97 14.36
C TRP A 7 -2.51 11.47 14.58
N ARG A 8 -2.09 10.79 13.54
CA ARG A 8 -1.67 9.39 13.57
C ARG A 8 -0.27 9.25 13.03
N ASP A 9 0.56 8.53 13.77
CA ASP A 9 1.85 8.09 13.27
C ASP A 9 1.64 6.90 12.33
N VAL A 10 2.24 6.99 11.14
CA VAL A 10 2.17 5.95 10.12
C VAL A 10 3.45 5.09 10.07
N LEU A 11 4.32 5.24 11.05
CA LEU A 11 5.45 4.37 11.41
C LEU A 11 6.59 4.27 10.38
N GLY A 12 6.50 4.93 9.25
CA GLY A 12 7.51 4.80 8.19
C GLY A 12 7.91 6.11 7.53
N LEU A 13 7.01 7.10 7.51
CA LEU A 13 7.22 8.36 6.84
C LEU A 13 6.80 9.52 7.77
N ASP A 14 7.60 10.59 7.83
CA ASP A 14 7.32 11.82 8.58
C ASP A 14 7.00 11.59 10.08
N SER A 15 7.50 10.50 10.65
CA SER A 15 7.36 10.25 12.09
C SER A 15 8.32 11.13 12.90
N ALA A 16 7.85 11.57 14.08
CA ALA A 16 8.71 12.22 15.06
C ALA A 16 9.63 11.22 15.79
N PHE A 17 9.45 9.92 15.56
CA PHE A 17 10.19 8.84 16.21
C PHE A 17 10.93 8.00 15.17
N ASP A 18 12.10 7.51 15.55
CA ASP A 18 12.82 6.51 14.79
C ASP A 18 12.29 5.11 15.15
N TYR A 19 11.66 4.44 14.19
CA TYR A 19 11.14 3.08 14.35
C TYR A 19 12.09 1.99 13.86
N ASP A 20 13.24 2.32 13.28
CA ASP A 20 14.21 1.33 12.81
C ASP A 20 14.65 0.35 13.92
N PRO A 21 14.82 0.75 15.20
CA PRO A 21 15.09 -0.20 16.28
C PRO A 21 13.97 -1.23 16.51
N VAL A 22 12.69 -0.86 16.24
CA VAL A 22 11.56 -1.79 16.34
C VAL A 22 11.63 -2.81 15.19
N TRP A 23 11.88 -2.35 13.99
CA TRP A 23 12.00 -3.22 12.81
C TRP A 23 13.20 -4.16 12.94
N GLN A 24 14.33 -3.65 13.40
CA GLN A 24 15.50 -4.46 13.69
C GLN A 24 15.21 -5.53 14.73
N HIS A 25 14.51 -5.19 15.80
CA HIS A 25 14.12 -6.17 16.82
C HIS A 25 13.17 -7.25 16.28
N CYS A 26 12.22 -6.90 15.41
CA CYS A 26 11.38 -7.88 14.74
C CYS A 26 12.20 -8.88 13.91
N VAL A 27 13.24 -8.41 13.21
CA VAL A 27 14.18 -9.30 12.50
C VAL A 27 14.89 -10.24 13.46
N GLU A 28 15.42 -9.72 14.58
CA GLU A 28 16.19 -10.49 15.58
C GLU A 28 15.39 -11.62 16.22
N ILE A 29 14.11 -11.37 16.50
CA ILE A 29 13.24 -12.36 17.14
C ILE A 29 12.43 -13.20 16.14
N GLY A 30 12.60 -12.99 14.83
CA GLY A 30 11.91 -13.75 13.79
C GLY A 30 10.39 -13.52 13.76
N VAL A 31 9.96 -12.26 13.81
CA VAL A 31 8.53 -11.90 13.82
C VAL A 31 8.20 -11.03 12.61
N SER A 32 7.14 -11.39 11.89
CA SER A 32 6.53 -10.56 10.85
C SER A 32 5.50 -9.61 11.49
N PRO A 33 5.71 -8.28 11.47
CA PRO A 33 4.75 -7.34 12.03
C PRO A 33 3.41 -7.37 11.31
N THR A 34 2.32 -7.27 12.08
CA THR A 34 0.96 -7.17 11.54
C THR A 34 0.27 -5.90 12.01
N PHE A 35 -0.59 -5.36 11.15
CA PHE A 35 -1.37 -4.16 11.41
C PHE A 35 -2.84 -4.48 11.34
N HIS A 36 -3.53 -4.27 12.45
CA HIS A 36 -4.97 -4.39 12.58
C HIS A 36 -5.50 -3.08 13.16
N SER A 37 -5.66 -2.07 12.33
CA SER A 37 -5.99 -0.71 12.76
C SER A 37 -7.08 -0.10 11.90
N GLY A 38 -7.95 0.67 12.53
CA GLY A 38 -9.06 1.33 11.87
C GLY A 38 -8.98 2.86 11.93
N THR A 39 -9.69 3.51 11.00
CA THR A 39 -9.79 4.97 10.90
C THR A 39 -11.07 5.53 11.51
N ARG A 40 -11.80 4.76 12.29
CA ARG A 40 -13.03 5.24 12.94
C ARG A 40 -12.80 6.56 13.68
N ARG A 41 -13.72 7.51 13.51
CA ARG A 41 -13.72 8.84 14.15
C ARG A 41 -12.62 9.79 13.66
N PHE A 42 -12.12 9.61 12.44
CA PHE A 42 -11.13 10.50 11.84
C PHE A 42 -11.60 11.05 10.49
N GLY A 43 -11.56 12.37 10.40
CA GLY A 43 -11.81 13.09 9.16
C GLY A 43 -13.15 12.78 8.52
N LEU A 44 -13.15 12.63 7.21
CA LEU A 44 -14.34 12.36 6.40
C LEU A 44 -14.94 10.96 6.59
N ARG A 45 -14.32 10.10 7.40
CA ARG A 45 -14.80 8.76 7.73
C ARG A 45 -15.60 8.71 9.04
N THR A 46 -16.20 9.83 9.42
CA THR A 46 -16.97 9.93 10.68
C THR A 46 -18.39 10.42 10.42
N SER A 47 -19.35 9.63 10.83
CA SER A 47 -20.76 10.00 10.94
C SER A 47 -21.20 9.94 12.40
N PRO A 48 -21.90 10.96 12.94
CA PRO A 48 -22.41 10.92 14.30
C PRO A 48 -23.59 9.97 14.48
N SER A 49 -24.23 9.52 13.40
CA SER A 49 -25.50 8.79 13.43
C SER A 49 -25.48 7.45 12.71
N ASN A 50 -24.42 7.12 11.94
CA ASN A 50 -24.43 5.93 11.09
C ASN A 50 -23.20 5.06 11.36
N PHE A 51 -23.42 3.88 11.96
CA PHE A 51 -22.37 2.92 12.24
C PHE A 51 -21.76 2.33 10.97
N VAL A 52 -22.59 1.96 10.00
CA VAL A 52 -22.13 1.34 8.74
C VAL A 52 -21.21 2.29 7.99
N TYR A 53 -21.54 3.59 7.93
CA TYR A 53 -20.65 4.62 7.36
C TYR A 53 -19.27 4.65 8.03
N ASN A 54 -19.24 4.52 9.35
CA ASN A 54 -17.99 4.56 10.12
C ASN A 54 -17.18 3.25 9.98
N HIS A 55 -17.87 2.16 9.65
CA HIS A 55 -17.29 0.82 9.60
C HIS A 55 -16.70 0.50 8.23
N ILE A 56 -17.47 0.73 7.16
CA ILE A 56 -17.05 0.38 5.80
C ILE A 56 -15.67 0.96 5.47
N GLY A 57 -14.72 0.09 5.15
CA GLY A 57 -13.39 0.42 4.65
C GLY A 57 -12.46 1.12 5.66
N HIS A 58 -12.79 1.10 6.96
CA HIS A 58 -11.93 1.77 7.94
C HIS A 58 -10.59 1.05 8.18
N PHE A 59 -10.55 -0.29 8.07
CA PHE A 59 -9.32 -1.06 8.12
C PHE A 59 -8.49 -0.86 6.85
N ALA A 60 -9.12 -0.94 5.69
CA ALA A 60 -8.49 -0.69 4.41
C ALA A 60 -7.79 0.68 4.36
N ALA A 61 -8.46 1.73 4.82
CA ALA A 61 -7.90 3.08 4.83
C ALA A 61 -6.73 3.25 5.82
N ALA A 62 -6.75 2.55 6.95
CA ALA A 62 -5.62 2.55 7.88
C ALA A 62 -4.45 1.72 7.33
N GLY A 63 -4.76 0.54 6.77
CA GLY A 63 -3.79 -0.34 6.12
C GLY A 63 -3.07 0.35 4.97
N GLU A 64 -3.81 1.01 4.07
CA GLU A 64 -3.25 1.78 2.97
C GLU A 64 -2.27 2.87 3.44
N ALA A 65 -2.67 3.65 4.44
CA ALA A 65 -1.82 4.73 4.96
C ALA A 65 -0.50 4.20 5.53
N VAL A 66 -0.54 3.11 6.31
CA VAL A 66 0.66 2.50 6.90
C VAL A 66 1.50 1.80 5.83
N CYS A 67 0.89 1.02 4.94
CA CYS A 67 1.59 0.34 3.84
C CYS A 67 2.37 1.34 2.97
N LYS A 68 1.69 2.39 2.54
CA LYS A 68 2.27 3.48 1.76
C LYS A 68 3.42 4.17 2.49
N ALA A 69 3.27 4.40 3.80
CA ALA A 69 4.32 5.03 4.61
C ALA A 69 5.54 4.12 4.83
N LEU A 70 5.35 2.82 5.05
CA LEU A 70 6.46 1.86 5.15
C LEU A 70 7.22 1.75 3.83
N PHE A 71 6.51 1.75 2.71
CA PHE A 71 7.09 1.67 1.37
C PHE A 71 7.85 2.97 1.02
N LEU A 72 7.16 4.12 1.00
CA LEU A 72 7.74 5.42 0.66
C LEU A 72 8.70 5.96 1.72
N GLY A 73 8.63 5.48 2.95
CA GLY A 73 9.61 5.75 4.00
C GLY A 73 10.87 4.87 3.90
N GLY A 74 10.96 3.98 2.90
CA GLY A 74 12.12 3.13 2.65
C GLY A 74 12.35 2.01 3.67
N VAL A 75 11.35 1.69 4.50
CA VAL A 75 11.47 0.63 5.53
C VAL A 75 11.68 -0.73 4.88
N THR A 76 10.95 -1.04 3.81
CA THR A 76 11.09 -2.30 3.07
C THR A 76 12.47 -2.46 2.41
N LYS A 77 13.14 -1.35 2.06
CA LYS A 77 14.51 -1.35 1.53
C LYS A 77 15.54 -1.56 2.63
N ARG A 78 15.38 -0.87 3.79
CA ARG A 78 16.31 -1.00 4.93
C ARG A 78 16.23 -2.34 5.63
N PHE A 79 15.01 -2.95 5.66
CA PHE A 79 14.77 -4.25 6.30
C PHE A 79 14.23 -5.28 5.30
N PRO A 80 15.05 -5.74 4.33
CA PRO A 80 14.59 -6.56 3.21
C PRO A 80 14.12 -7.98 3.61
N SER A 81 14.44 -8.43 4.82
CA SER A 81 13.94 -9.70 5.36
C SER A 81 12.58 -9.59 6.05
N LEU A 82 12.14 -8.37 6.40
CA LEU A 82 10.84 -8.18 7.05
C LEU A 82 9.68 -8.32 6.06
N LYS A 83 8.61 -8.91 6.57
CA LYS A 83 7.30 -8.98 5.94
C LYS A 83 6.27 -8.30 6.83
N PHE A 84 5.35 -7.60 6.20
CA PHE A 84 4.32 -6.84 6.89
C PHE A 84 2.94 -7.36 6.48
N GLY A 85 2.11 -7.68 7.46
CA GLY A 85 0.74 -8.14 7.24
C GLY A 85 -0.27 -7.05 7.58
N PHE A 86 -1.26 -6.84 6.69
CA PHE A 86 -2.39 -5.94 6.92
C PHE A 86 -3.65 -6.75 7.07
N LEU A 87 -4.22 -6.79 8.27
CA LEU A 87 -5.30 -7.71 8.62
C LEU A 87 -6.67 -7.05 8.46
N GLU A 88 -7.66 -7.85 8.06
CA GLU A 88 -9.09 -7.48 7.99
C GLU A 88 -9.41 -6.28 7.08
N GLY A 89 -8.50 -5.90 6.20
CA GLY A 89 -8.69 -4.78 5.27
C GLY A 89 -9.04 -5.22 3.85
N GLY A 90 -9.00 -6.51 3.56
CA GLY A 90 -9.06 -7.03 2.19
C GLY A 90 -7.84 -6.67 1.37
N ALA A 91 -7.82 -7.04 0.08
CA ALA A 91 -6.71 -6.80 -0.83
C ALA A 91 -7.01 -5.75 -1.93
N GLY A 92 -8.26 -5.35 -2.11
CA GLY A 92 -8.66 -4.44 -3.19
C GLY A 92 -7.93 -3.09 -3.16
N TRP A 93 -7.80 -2.50 -1.97
CA TRP A 93 -7.06 -1.25 -1.77
C TRP A 93 -5.57 -1.39 -2.09
N ALA A 94 -5.00 -2.56 -1.82
CA ALA A 94 -3.59 -2.82 -2.08
C ALA A 94 -3.29 -2.98 -3.58
N CYS A 95 -4.22 -3.60 -4.33
CA CYS A 95 -4.15 -3.65 -5.79
C CYS A 95 -4.17 -2.23 -6.38
N GLN A 96 -5.08 -1.37 -5.92
CA GLN A 96 -5.16 0.03 -6.35
C GLN A 96 -3.88 0.78 -5.99
N LEU A 97 -3.37 0.62 -4.75
CA LEU A 97 -2.15 1.27 -4.30
C LEU A 97 -0.94 0.88 -5.17
N LEU A 98 -0.80 -0.39 -5.53
CA LEU A 98 0.30 -0.84 -6.39
C LEU A 98 0.21 -0.21 -7.78
N VAL A 99 -0.98 -0.16 -8.39
CA VAL A 99 -1.21 0.51 -9.67
C VAL A 99 -0.84 1.99 -9.57
N ASP A 100 -1.31 2.67 -8.54
CA ASP A 100 -1.03 4.09 -8.31
C ASP A 100 0.47 4.36 -8.11
N LEU A 101 1.18 3.49 -7.37
CA LEU A 101 2.63 3.63 -7.18
C LEU A 101 3.40 3.49 -8.50
N VAL A 102 3.03 2.53 -9.34
CA VAL A 102 3.66 2.33 -10.66
C VAL A 102 3.40 3.54 -11.57
N GLU A 103 2.15 3.99 -11.67
CA GLU A 103 1.80 5.15 -12.49
C GLU A 103 2.44 6.45 -11.99
N HIS A 104 2.52 6.63 -10.67
CA HIS A 104 3.19 7.80 -10.09
C HIS A 104 4.68 7.76 -10.33
N TRP A 105 5.31 6.57 -10.22
CA TRP A 105 6.73 6.43 -10.53
C TRP A 105 7.05 6.78 -11.99
N GLU A 106 6.22 6.32 -12.94
CA GLU A 106 6.38 6.65 -14.37
C GLU A 106 6.25 8.17 -14.63
N LYS A 107 5.38 8.86 -13.90
CA LYS A 107 5.11 10.29 -14.10
C LYS A 107 5.94 11.21 -13.18
N ARG A 108 6.41 10.72 -12.05
CA ARG A 108 7.02 11.51 -10.97
C ARG A 108 8.36 10.97 -10.50
N GLY A 109 8.86 9.89 -11.10
CA GLY A 109 10.26 9.50 -11.00
C GLY A 109 11.12 10.40 -11.90
N ARG A 110 12.43 10.18 -11.86
CA ARG A 110 13.44 11.03 -12.51
C ARG A 110 13.09 11.42 -13.94
N GLU A 111 12.74 10.48 -14.81
CA GLU A 111 12.44 10.74 -16.21
C GLU A 111 11.22 11.66 -16.41
N GLY A 112 10.13 11.36 -15.66
CA GLY A 112 8.92 12.17 -15.71
C GLY A 112 9.15 13.59 -15.17
N LEU A 113 9.93 13.74 -14.11
CA LEU A 113 10.28 15.01 -13.53
C LEU A 113 11.19 15.84 -14.46
N GLU A 114 12.15 15.24 -15.16
CA GLU A 114 12.98 15.95 -16.11
C GLU A 114 12.13 16.59 -17.23
N ALA A 115 11.10 15.90 -17.71
CA ALA A 115 10.20 16.43 -18.73
C ALA A 115 9.29 17.56 -18.23
N THR A 116 8.97 17.58 -16.94
CA THR A 116 7.97 18.48 -16.34
C THR A 116 8.53 19.47 -15.33
N ARG A 117 9.86 19.67 -15.31
CA ARG A 117 10.51 20.61 -14.38
C ARG A 117 9.94 22.01 -14.53
N PRO A 118 9.63 22.71 -13.43
CA PRO A 118 9.20 24.10 -13.48
C PRO A 118 10.20 25.03 -14.20
N THR A 119 11.50 24.71 -14.12
CA THR A 119 12.56 25.43 -14.83
C THR A 119 12.52 25.27 -16.35
N ASN A 120 11.76 24.33 -16.88
CA ASN A 120 11.57 24.14 -18.32
C ASN A 120 10.41 25.02 -18.85
N LEU A 121 9.67 25.69 -17.96
CA LEU A 121 8.59 26.59 -18.38
C LEU A 121 9.20 27.85 -19.02
N ASP A 122 8.89 28.06 -20.30
CA ASP A 122 9.17 29.33 -20.98
C ASP A 122 8.06 30.34 -20.62
N VAL A 123 8.37 31.21 -19.66
CA VAL A 123 7.40 32.17 -19.14
C VAL A 123 7.04 33.22 -20.20
N ASP A 124 7.97 33.58 -21.07
CA ASP A 124 7.71 34.55 -22.14
C ASP A 124 6.75 33.97 -23.19
N GLU A 125 6.97 32.71 -23.60
CA GLU A 125 6.04 32.00 -24.49
C GLU A 125 4.66 31.84 -23.85
N LEU A 126 4.59 31.49 -22.54
CA LEU A 126 3.32 31.40 -21.80
C LEU A 126 2.59 32.76 -21.83
N LEU A 127 3.28 33.85 -21.54
CA LEU A 127 2.69 35.21 -21.57
C LEU A 127 2.17 35.58 -22.96
N ASP A 128 2.91 35.25 -23.99
CA ASP A 128 2.48 35.51 -25.38
C ASP A 128 1.24 34.72 -25.78
N LEU A 129 1.16 33.44 -25.35
CA LEU A 129 -0.03 32.61 -25.55
C LEU A 129 -1.25 33.15 -24.77
N VAL A 130 -1.05 33.58 -23.53
CA VAL A 130 -2.11 34.18 -22.72
C VAL A 130 -2.61 35.48 -23.31
N ARG A 131 -1.71 36.39 -23.77
CA ARG A 131 -2.09 37.64 -24.44
C ARG A 131 -2.87 37.38 -25.73
N LYS A 132 -2.53 36.33 -26.46
CA LYS A 132 -3.17 35.98 -27.74
C LYS A 132 -4.55 35.35 -27.58
N HIS A 133 -4.76 34.58 -26.52
CA HIS A 133 -5.95 33.72 -26.38
C HIS A 133 -6.77 33.98 -25.11
N GLY A 134 -6.22 34.71 -24.13
CA GLY A 134 -6.90 35.05 -22.89
C GLY A 134 -7.80 36.29 -23.03
N ASP A 135 -8.70 36.44 -22.06
CA ASP A 135 -9.42 37.68 -21.80
C ASP A 135 -8.60 38.63 -20.91
N ASP A 136 -9.07 39.87 -20.75
CA ASP A 136 -8.37 40.91 -20.00
C ASP A 136 -8.11 40.51 -18.51
N ASP A 137 -9.05 39.76 -17.91
CA ASP A 137 -8.91 39.34 -16.51
C ASP A 137 -7.83 38.25 -16.37
N LEU A 138 -7.79 37.27 -17.28
CA LEU A 138 -6.77 36.25 -17.32
C LEU A 138 -5.38 36.84 -17.60
N ILE A 139 -5.28 37.74 -18.61
CA ILE A 139 -4.02 38.43 -18.95
C ILE A 139 -3.48 39.14 -17.71
N SER A 140 -4.31 39.98 -17.07
CA SER A 140 -3.92 40.75 -15.89
C SER A 140 -3.48 39.84 -14.72
N ALA A 141 -4.17 38.73 -14.49
CA ALA A 141 -3.87 37.79 -13.42
C ALA A 141 -2.53 37.05 -13.64
N VAL A 142 -2.28 36.61 -14.87
CA VAL A 142 -1.04 35.90 -15.23
C VAL A 142 0.15 36.86 -15.25
N GLU A 143 0.03 38.05 -15.80
CA GLU A 143 1.10 39.06 -15.77
C GLU A 143 1.47 39.45 -14.35
N ALA A 144 0.50 39.63 -13.45
CA ALA A 144 0.75 39.91 -12.04
C ALA A 144 1.42 38.72 -11.30
N GLY A 145 1.32 37.52 -11.83
CA GLY A 145 1.92 36.29 -11.29
C GLY A 145 3.26 35.91 -11.96
N ALA A 146 3.65 36.55 -13.05
CA ALA A 146 4.79 36.13 -13.88
C ALA A 146 6.11 36.01 -13.11
N ASP A 147 6.42 36.99 -12.25
CA ASP A 147 7.63 36.95 -11.41
C ASP A 147 7.67 35.76 -10.46
N ARG A 148 6.51 35.36 -9.94
CA ARG A 148 6.41 34.20 -9.06
C ARG A 148 6.54 32.88 -9.81
N MET A 149 6.03 32.82 -11.05
CA MET A 149 6.21 31.67 -11.92
C MET A 149 7.67 31.51 -12.36
N ALA A 150 8.33 32.62 -12.72
CA ALA A 150 9.74 32.63 -13.07
C ALA A 150 10.66 32.32 -11.88
N ALA A 151 10.26 32.74 -10.66
CA ALA A 151 11.03 32.48 -9.44
C ALA A 151 10.96 31.03 -8.93
N SER A 152 10.28 30.14 -9.66
CA SER A 152 9.93 28.79 -9.22
C SER A 152 9.43 28.71 -7.76
N ASP A 153 8.41 27.97 -7.48
CA ASP A 153 7.61 27.92 -6.24
C ASP A 153 8.33 27.42 -4.97
N GLY A 154 9.63 27.66 -4.86
CA GLY A 154 10.43 27.22 -3.70
C GLY A 154 10.89 25.75 -3.75
N ARG A 155 10.50 24.99 -4.76
CA ARG A 155 11.07 23.66 -5.05
C ARG A 155 12.23 23.79 -6.04
N THR A 156 13.21 24.64 -5.71
CA THR A 156 14.40 24.90 -6.53
C THR A 156 15.53 23.90 -6.33
N GLY A 157 15.24 22.75 -5.74
CA GLY A 157 16.20 21.66 -5.57
C GLY A 157 16.66 21.06 -6.91
N GLY A 158 17.75 20.34 -6.89
CA GLY A 158 18.15 19.47 -8.00
C GLY A 158 17.07 18.41 -8.26
N ILE A 159 17.19 17.67 -9.35
CA ILE A 159 16.24 16.59 -9.69
C ILE A 159 16.10 15.59 -8.54
N ASP A 160 17.19 15.31 -7.83
CA ASP A 160 17.22 14.37 -6.69
C ASP A 160 16.40 14.90 -5.49
N ASP A 161 16.26 16.22 -5.33
CA ASP A 161 15.42 16.82 -4.29
C ASP A 161 13.93 16.79 -4.63
N LEU A 162 13.61 16.68 -5.92
CA LEU A 162 12.24 16.62 -6.43
C LEU A 162 11.73 15.19 -6.57
N ASP A 163 12.63 14.22 -6.72
CA ASP A 163 12.30 12.81 -6.89
C ASP A 163 12.08 12.14 -5.52
N ASP A 164 10.82 12.09 -5.10
CA ASP A 164 10.44 11.46 -3.83
C ASP A 164 10.69 9.95 -3.83
N PHE A 165 10.66 9.28 -5.00
CA PHE A 165 10.98 7.85 -5.10
C PHE A 165 12.46 7.59 -4.89
N HIS A 166 13.34 8.39 -5.50
CA HIS A 166 14.78 8.30 -5.26
C HIS A 166 15.13 8.48 -3.77
N ARG A 167 14.47 9.41 -3.07
CA ARG A 167 14.64 9.62 -1.61
C ARG A 167 14.22 8.41 -0.79
N CYS A 168 13.37 7.54 -1.33
CA CYS A 168 12.95 6.28 -0.72
C CYS A 168 13.81 5.09 -1.20
N ALA A 169 14.87 5.35 -1.97
CA ALA A 169 15.73 4.35 -2.61
C ALA A 169 14.96 3.41 -3.58
N ILE A 170 14.00 3.98 -4.30
CA ILE A 170 13.25 3.35 -5.37
C ILE A 170 13.69 4.01 -6.68
N ASP A 171 14.65 3.40 -7.34
CA ASP A 171 15.30 3.95 -8.53
C ASP A 171 14.86 3.27 -9.82
N THR A 172 14.28 2.07 -9.71
CA THR A 172 13.90 1.24 -10.85
C THR A 172 12.48 0.67 -10.69
N LYS A 173 11.90 0.26 -11.81
CA LYS A 173 10.61 -0.45 -11.82
C LYS A 173 10.68 -1.79 -11.10
N ALA A 174 11.85 -2.43 -11.07
CA ALA A 174 12.10 -3.66 -10.32
C ALA A 174 12.05 -3.44 -8.79
N ASP A 175 12.49 -2.28 -8.32
CA ASP A 175 12.38 -1.96 -6.88
C ASP A 175 10.91 -1.89 -6.42
N LEU A 176 10.00 -1.38 -7.27
CA LEU A 176 8.57 -1.38 -6.97
C LEU A 176 8.02 -2.81 -6.84
N ASP A 177 8.40 -3.71 -7.74
CA ASP A 177 8.01 -5.12 -7.72
C ASP A 177 8.52 -5.82 -6.44
N GLU A 178 9.83 -5.80 -6.21
CA GLU A 178 10.47 -6.51 -5.11
C GLU A 178 10.09 -5.97 -3.74
N LEU A 179 10.06 -4.64 -3.59
CA LEU A 179 9.83 -3.99 -2.30
C LEU A 179 8.35 -3.94 -1.92
N PHE A 180 7.44 -4.14 -2.86
CA PHE A 180 6.01 -4.19 -2.59
C PHE A 180 5.50 -5.64 -2.55
N LEU A 181 5.58 -6.38 -3.67
CA LEU A 181 4.97 -7.70 -3.79
C LEU A 181 5.62 -8.77 -2.90
N ASP A 182 6.90 -8.61 -2.56
CA ASP A 182 7.60 -9.58 -1.73
C ASP A 182 7.69 -9.17 -0.25
N ARG A 183 7.13 -8.01 0.13
CA ARG A 183 7.21 -7.51 1.52
C ARG A 183 5.86 -7.30 2.20
N PHE A 184 4.75 -7.24 1.42
CA PHE A 184 3.43 -6.99 1.97
C PHE A 184 2.47 -8.15 1.76
N TRP A 185 1.74 -8.50 2.82
CA TRP A 185 0.68 -9.51 2.85
C TRP A 185 -0.63 -8.88 3.31
N PHE A 186 -1.74 -9.36 2.75
CA PHE A 186 -3.05 -8.75 2.93
C PHE A 186 -4.03 -9.79 3.45
N GLY A 187 -4.46 -9.61 4.71
CA GLY A 187 -5.45 -10.45 5.35
C GLY A 187 -6.86 -10.08 4.89
N CYS A 188 -7.57 -11.06 4.38
CA CYS A 188 -8.85 -10.91 3.73
C CYS A 188 -9.87 -11.87 4.32
N GLU A 189 -11.12 -11.43 4.38
CA GLU A 189 -12.26 -12.28 4.73
C GLU A 189 -12.60 -13.27 3.60
N ALA A 190 -13.35 -14.31 3.97
CA ALA A 190 -13.63 -15.43 3.10
C ALA A 190 -14.40 -15.04 1.83
N ASP A 191 -15.42 -14.19 1.99
CA ASP A 191 -16.38 -13.83 0.94
C ASP A 191 -16.00 -12.59 0.12
N ASP A 192 -14.87 -11.93 0.46
CA ASP A 192 -14.46 -10.71 -0.25
C ASP A 192 -14.07 -11.03 -1.70
N ARG A 193 -14.96 -10.66 -2.63
CA ARG A 193 -14.77 -10.88 -4.07
C ARG A 193 -13.55 -10.14 -4.65
N MET A 194 -13.04 -9.11 -3.98
CA MET A 194 -11.83 -8.39 -4.39
C MET A 194 -10.56 -9.25 -4.21
N ASN A 195 -10.64 -10.36 -3.47
CA ASN A 195 -9.57 -11.36 -3.41
C ASN A 195 -9.23 -11.90 -4.81
N GLY A 196 -10.24 -12.06 -5.70
CA GLY A 196 -10.00 -12.44 -7.09
C GLY A 196 -9.13 -11.44 -7.87
N VAL A 197 -9.24 -10.15 -7.57
CA VAL A 197 -8.39 -9.11 -8.20
C VAL A 197 -6.95 -9.23 -7.71
N ALA A 198 -6.74 -9.56 -6.44
CA ALA A 198 -5.40 -9.77 -5.90
C ALA A 198 -4.63 -10.89 -6.63
N PHE A 199 -5.33 -11.94 -7.05
CA PHE A 199 -4.74 -13.06 -7.81
C PHE A 199 -4.72 -12.85 -9.33
N SER A 200 -5.40 -11.82 -9.84
CA SER A 200 -5.45 -11.55 -11.28
C SER A 200 -4.13 -11.02 -11.82
N ARG A 201 -3.49 -11.81 -12.69
CA ARG A 201 -2.25 -11.42 -13.36
C ARG A 201 -2.46 -10.40 -14.48
N ASP A 202 -3.68 -10.29 -14.98
CA ASP A 202 -4.04 -9.35 -16.05
C ASP A 202 -4.30 -7.93 -15.50
N HIS A 203 -4.79 -7.82 -14.27
CA HIS A 203 -5.10 -6.54 -13.64
C HIS A 203 -3.93 -5.97 -12.83
N ASN A 204 -3.12 -6.85 -12.25
CA ASN A 204 -2.00 -6.39 -11.43
C ASN A 204 -0.77 -6.07 -12.27
N PRO A 205 -0.07 -4.98 -11.99
CA PRO A 205 1.22 -4.69 -12.62
C PRO A 205 2.20 -5.85 -12.46
N TYR A 206 3.14 -5.98 -13.40
CA TYR A 206 4.15 -7.05 -13.44
C TYR A 206 3.60 -8.45 -13.72
N GLY A 207 2.29 -8.64 -13.93
CA GLY A 207 1.69 -9.95 -14.15
C GLY A 207 1.83 -10.90 -12.95
N ARG A 208 2.00 -10.36 -11.73
CA ARG A 208 2.16 -11.10 -10.48
C ARG A 208 0.96 -10.89 -9.55
N PRO A 209 0.50 -11.93 -8.83
CA PRO A 209 -0.51 -11.77 -7.80
C PRO A 209 0.04 -11.03 -6.58
N LEU A 210 -0.84 -10.33 -5.87
CA LEU A 210 -0.57 -9.88 -4.51
C LEU A 210 -0.64 -11.06 -3.54
N ARG A 211 -0.02 -10.92 -2.39
CA ARG A 211 -0.02 -11.96 -1.36
C ARG A 211 -1.22 -11.81 -0.43
N ALA A 212 -2.42 -12.02 -0.99
CA ALA A 212 -3.63 -12.13 -0.19
C ALA A 212 -3.61 -13.45 0.59
N MET A 213 -4.07 -13.42 1.86
CA MET A 213 -4.14 -14.57 2.75
C MET A 213 -5.47 -14.57 3.50
N LEU A 214 -6.08 -15.73 3.64
CA LEU A 214 -7.33 -15.90 4.37
C LEU A 214 -7.15 -15.55 5.84
N GLY A 215 -7.96 -14.65 6.35
CA GLY A 215 -8.25 -14.45 7.76
C GLY A 215 -9.61 -15.06 8.07
N SER A 216 -9.67 -16.01 9.01
CA SER A 216 -10.92 -16.72 9.31
C SER A 216 -11.89 -15.91 10.16
N ASP A 217 -11.39 -14.96 10.90
CA ASP A 217 -12.10 -14.17 11.92
C ASP A 217 -12.90 -15.02 12.94
N ILE A 218 -12.53 -16.32 13.06
CA ILE A 218 -13.20 -17.27 13.96
C ILE A 218 -13.12 -16.79 15.41
N GLY A 219 -14.28 -16.67 16.03
CA GLY A 219 -14.44 -16.16 17.38
C GLY A 219 -15.00 -14.74 17.43
N HIS A 220 -15.08 -14.05 16.31
CA HIS A 220 -15.79 -12.79 16.18
C HIS A 220 -17.30 -13.02 16.13
N PHE A 221 -18.10 -12.03 16.57
CA PHE A 221 -19.55 -12.19 16.78
C PHE A 221 -20.35 -12.43 15.50
N ASP A 222 -19.83 -12.01 14.36
CA ASP A 222 -20.45 -12.12 13.02
C ASP A 222 -19.99 -13.34 12.24
N VAL A 223 -19.04 -14.14 12.77
CA VAL A 223 -18.71 -15.47 12.26
C VAL A 223 -19.54 -16.52 13.02
N GLU A 224 -20.78 -16.70 12.61
CA GLU A 224 -21.75 -17.58 13.30
C GLU A 224 -21.35 -19.05 13.24
N HIS A 225 -20.73 -19.50 12.14
CA HIS A 225 -20.41 -20.89 11.86
C HIS A 225 -18.96 -21.06 11.41
N MET A 226 -18.03 -21.31 12.35
CA MET A 226 -16.61 -21.43 12.02
C MET A 226 -16.26 -22.59 11.08
N ASN A 227 -17.13 -23.59 10.90
CA ASN A 227 -16.95 -24.65 9.91
C ASN A 227 -17.33 -24.23 8.47
N GLU A 228 -18.00 -23.11 8.30
CA GLU A 228 -18.43 -22.60 7.00
C GLU A 228 -17.38 -21.66 6.34
N VAL A 229 -16.41 -21.14 7.09
CA VAL A 229 -15.41 -20.16 6.60
C VAL A 229 -14.64 -20.66 5.37
N LEU A 230 -14.19 -21.93 5.35
CA LEU A 230 -13.51 -22.48 4.17
C LEU A 230 -14.44 -22.78 3.00
N PRO A 231 -15.63 -23.39 3.22
CA PRO A 231 -16.66 -23.46 2.17
C PRO A 231 -17.00 -22.11 1.54
N GLU A 232 -17.22 -21.09 2.36
CA GLU A 232 -17.49 -19.73 1.92
C GLU A 232 -16.35 -19.16 1.07
N ALA A 233 -15.11 -19.26 1.52
CA ALA A 233 -13.95 -18.87 0.73
C ALA A 233 -13.85 -19.61 -0.62
N HIS A 234 -14.29 -20.88 -0.68
CA HIS A 234 -14.27 -21.68 -1.91
C HIS A 234 -15.33 -21.22 -2.94
N GLU A 235 -16.34 -20.48 -2.53
CA GLU A 235 -17.31 -19.87 -3.45
C GLU A 235 -16.65 -18.92 -4.46
N LEU A 236 -15.49 -18.36 -4.13
CA LEU A 236 -14.69 -17.54 -5.07
C LEU A 236 -14.18 -18.38 -6.26
N VAL A 237 -13.87 -19.65 -6.03
CA VAL A 237 -13.49 -20.60 -7.11
C VAL A 237 -14.73 -20.96 -7.94
N GLU A 238 -15.83 -21.29 -7.27
CA GLU A 238 -17.10 -21.63 -7.95
C GLU A 238 -17.64 -20.48 -8.80
N ALA A 239 -17.40 -19.24 -8.34
CA ALA A 239 -17.75 -18.04 -9.09
C ALA A 239 -16.75 -17.70 -10.24
N GLY A 240 -15.66 -18.48 -10.40
CA GLY A 240 -14.64 -18.24 -11.39
C GLY A 240 -13.76 -17.01 -11.15
N LEU A 241 -13.69 -16.52 -9.91
CA LEU A 241 -12.87 -15.38 -9.50
C LEU A 241 -11.44 -15.78 -9.11
N MET A 242 -11.24 -17.05 -8.77
CA MET A 242 -9.95 -17.67 -8.47
C MET A 242 -9.85 -19.02 -9.15
N THR A 243 -8.63 -19.45 -9.45
CA THR A 243 -8.34 -20.85 -9.76
C THR A 243 -8.14 -21.67 -8.49
N ASP A 244 -8.18 -23.01 -8.59
CA ASP A 244 -7.83 -23.89 -7.45
C ASP A 244 -6.41 -23.62 -6.92
N ALA A 245 -5.48 -23.27 -7.81
CA ALA A 245 -4.12 -22.92 -7.42
C ALA A 245 -4.06 -21.61 -6.63
N ASP A 246 -4.78 -20.56 -7.09
CA ASP A 246 -4.88 -19.29 -6.38
C ASP A 246 -5.57 -19.47 -5.03
N PHE A 247 -6.60 -20.31 -4.95
CA PHE A 247 -7.26 -20.66 -3.70
C PHE A 247 -6.32 -21.34 -2.72
N ARG A 248 -5.51 -22.31 -3.17
CA ARG A 248 -4.47 -22.92 -2.36
C ARG A 248 -3.48 -21.88 -1.82
N ASP A 249 -3.07 -20.95 -2.66
CA ASP A 249 -2.18 -19.87 -2.25
C ASP A 249 -2.84 -18.97 -1.21
N PHE A 250 -4.11 -18.65 -1.38
CA PHE A 250 -4.89 -17.84 -0.48
C PHE A 250 -5.04 -18.47 0.92
N VAL A 251 -5.44 -19.74 0.98
CA VAL A 251 -5.78 -20.40 2.28
C VAL A 251 -4.61 -21.09 2.94
N PHE A 252 -3.52 -21.38 2.22
CA PHE A 252 -2.40 -22.15 2.76
C PHE A 252 -1.02 -21.56 2.44
N THR A 253 -0.65 -21.40 1.15
CA THR A 253 0.72 -21.05 0.79
C THR A 253 1.14 -19.68 1.34
N ASN A 254 0.31 -18.65 1.14
CA ASN A 254 0.62 -17.30 1.58
C ASN A 254 0.65 -17.17 3.11
N PRO A 255 -0.37 -17.62 3.88
CA PRO A 255 -0.30 -17.56 5.34
C PRO A 255 0.85 -18.41 5.91
N ALA A 256 1.12 -19.59 5.34
CA ALA A 256 2.24 -20.43 5.80
C ALA A 256 3.59 -19.74 5.59
N ARG A 257 3.83 -19.17 4.42
CA ARG A 257 5.06 -18.41 4.11
C ARG A 257 5.21 -17.15 4.95
N PHE A 258 4.13 -16.44 5.19
CA PHE A 258 4.16 -15.21 6.00
C PHE A 258 4.74 -15.45 7.39
N TRP A 259 4.34 -16.52 8.05
CA TRP A 259 4.79 -16.85 9.39
C TRP A 259 6.09 -17.66 9.41
N ALA A 260 6.19 -18.69 8.56
CA ALA A 260 7.28 -19.65 8.63
C ALA A 260 8.61 -19.14 8.05
N GLU A 261 8.58 -18.25 7.07
CA GLU A 261 9.81 -17.65 6.54
C GLU A 261 10.48 -16.69 7.53
N ALA A 262 9.72 -16.10 8.48
CA ALA A 262 10.28 -15.32 9.59
C ALA A 262 10.72 -16.22 10.74
N ASN A 263 9.95 -17.30 11.02
CA ASN A 263 10.23 -18.25 12.06
C ASN A 263 9.95 -19.68 11.55
N PRO A 264 10.97 -20.42 11.11
CA PRO A 264 10.79 -21.79 10.57
C PRO A 264 10.12 -22.79 11.53
N ASN A 265 10.14 -22.50 12.83
CA ASN A 265 9.51 -23.34 13.84
C ASN A 265 8.07 -22.90 14.20
N PHE A 266 7.51 -21.89 13.50
CA PHE A 266 6.18 -21.35 13.84
C PHE A 266 5.09 -22.41 13.86
N PHE A 267 5.13 -23.38 12.94
CA PHE A 267 4.16 -24.45 12.84
C PHE A 267 4.59 -25.77 13.52
N ALA A 268 5.69 -25.78 14.30
CA ALA A 268 6.16 -26.97 14.99
C ALA A 268 5.10 -27.54 15.95
N GLY A 269 4.87 -28.83 15.87
CA GLY A 269 3.87 -29.53 16.66
C GLY A 269 2.42 -29.37 16.22
N THR A 270 2.18 -28.65 15.09
CA THR A 270 0.84 -28.52 14.51
C THR A 270 0.57 -29.60 13.46
N ALA A 271 -0.70 -29.77 13.08
CA ALA A 271 -1.10 -30.73 12.05
C ALA A 271 -0.55 -30.39 10.64
N VAL A 272 -0.11 -29.13 10.42
CA VAL A 272 0.40 -28.66 9.12
C VAL A 272 1.92 -28.58 9.06
N GLU A 273 2.64 -28.94 10.13
CA GLU A 273 4.10 -28.85 10.22
C GLU A 273 4.82 -29.47 8.99
N SER A 274 4.48 -30.70 8.65
CA SER A 274 5.10 -31.40 7.53
C SER A 274 4.80 -30.76 6.18
N ALA A 275 3.57 -30.30 5.98
CA ALA A 275 3.17 -29.63 4.75
C ALA A 275 3.84 -28.25 4.56
N VAL A 276 4.07 -27.56 5.69
CA VAL A 276 4.78 -26.26 5.66
C VAL A 276 6.29 -26.49 5.44
N ALA A 277 6.89 -27.50 6.03
CA ALA A 277 8.28 -27.84 5.77
C ALA A 277 8.51 -28.15 4.27
N GLU A 278 7.64 -28.96 3.67
CA GLU A 278 7.67 -29.30 2.23
C GLU A 278 7.46 -28.08 1.31
N LEU A 279 6.72 -27.08 1.79
CA LEU A 279 6.49 -25.82 1.07
C LEU A 279 7.73 -24.90 1.07
N LEU A 280 8.57 -25.00 2.11
CA LEU A 280 9.73 -24.12 2.30
C LEU A 280 11.03 -24.70 1.71
N ASP A 281 11.09 -26.03 1.48
CA ASP A 281 12.18 -26.71 0.79
C ASP A 281 12.20 -26.38 -0.72
#